data_a17007ca88e5a28e9abc908f571ed5c7
#
_entry.id   a17007ca88e5a28e9abc908f571ed5c7
#
_cell.length_a   1.000
_cell.length_b   1.000
_cell.length_c   1.000
_cell.angle_alpha   90.00
_cell.angle_beta   90.00
_cell.angle_gamma   90.00
#
_symmetry.space_group_name_H-M   'P 1'
#
loop_
_entity.id
_entity.type
_entity.pdbx_description
1 polymer ?
#
loop_
_entity_poly.entity_id
_entity_poly.type
_entity_poly.pdbx_seq_one_letter_code
_entity_poly.pdbx_strand_id
1 'polypeptide(L)'
;MVTYTGEVEPGGSPDVRELERLTITKVAVDEKMSNNCYLLRCRATGDQVLVDAAAEAETLLPLVGDAGLTTVVTTHQHWDHHRALEDVVAATGAAVVAGAPDAVAITEQTGVPVTREVRQGDTVAVGDCTLEVIALAGHTPGSVALLYDDPSGHPHLFTGDSLFPGGVGNTFGDEAAFVRLIDEVETKVFQRLPDETWFYPGHGNDSTLGAERPHLAEWRARGW
;
A
#
# COMPACT_ATOMS: atom_id res chain seq x y z
N MET A 1 1.05 -24.80 9.77
CA MET A 1 0.93 -23.36 9.49
C MET A 1 0.75 -23.21 7.99
N VAL A 2 -0.25 -22.49 7.54
CA VAL A 2 -0.41 -22.15 6.12
C VAL A 2 0.71 -21.16 5.79
N THR A 3 1.47 -21.44 4.74
CA THR A 3 2.54 -20.51 4.30
C THR A 3 1.89 -19.36 3.55
N TYR A 4 2.24 -18.13 3.87
CA TYR A 4 1.80 -16.94 3.12
C TYR A 4 2.26 -17.03 1.67
N THR A 5 1.36 -16.80 0.75
CA THR A 5 1.61 -16.88 -0.71
C THR A 5 1.53 -15.51 -1.40
N GLY A 6 0.75 -14.60 -0.82
CA GLY A 6 0.38 -13.32 -1.43
C GLY A 6 -0.72 -13.43 -2.48
N GLU A 7 -1.26 -14.63 -2.69
CA GLU A 7 -2.34 -14.88 -3.64
C GLU A 7 -3.69 -14.75 -2.93
N VAL A 8 -4.48 -13.77 -3.33
CA VAL A 8 -5.85 -13.54 -2.87
C VAL A 8 -6.76 -13.23 -4.05
N GLU A 9 -8.05 -13.51 -3.88
CA GLU A 9 -9.08 -13.19 -4.86
C GLU A 9 -10.30 -12.55 -4.16
N PRO A 10 -11.06 -11.67 -4.84
CA PRO A 10 -12.27 -11.08 -4.29
C PRO A 10 -13.26 -12.14 -3.83
N GLY A 11 -13.83 -11.96 -2.62
CA GLY A 11 -14.70 -12.95 -1.98
C GLY A 11 -13.99 -14.18 -1.43
N GLY A 12 -12.66 -14.30 -1.62
CA GLY A 12 -11.83 -15.36 -1.07
C GLY A 12 -11.42 -15.10 0.39
N SER A 13 -10.68 -16.06 0.96
CA SER A 13 -10.12 -15.89 2.30
C SER A 13 -8.92 -14.96 2.27
N PRO A 14 -8.73 -14.13 3.32
CA PRO A 14 -7.51 -13.36 3.48
C PRO A 14 -6.28 -14.27 3.58
N ASP A 15 -5.13 -13.78 3.10
CA ASP A 15 -3.84 -14.40 3.33
C ASP A 15 -3.08 -13.64 4.43
N VAL A 16 -2.51 -14.36 5.39
CA VAL A 16 -1.95 -13.79 6.61
C VAL A 16 -0.48 -14.13 6.75
N ARG A 17 0.36 -13.10 6.85
CA ARG A 17 1.78 -13.22 7.17
C ARG A 17 2.02 -12.77 8.61
N GLU A 18 2.50 -13.67 9.43
CA GLU A 18 2.90 -13.36 10.80
C GLU A 18 4.41 -13.12 10.86
N LEU A 19 4.81 -11.87 11.14
CA LEU A 19 6.18 -11.49 11.47
C LEU A 19 6.35 -11.48 12.98
N GLU A 20 7.56 -11.27 13.47
CA GLU A 20 7.81 -11.24 14.91
C GLU A 20 7.01 -10.13 15.62
N ARG A 21 6.94 -8.93 15.03
CA ARG A 21 6.32 -7.74 15.64
C ARG A 21 5.06 -7.26 14.94
N LEU A 22 4.86 -7.63 13.67
CA LEU A 22 3.75 -7.16 12.84
C LEU A 22 3.01 -8.37 12.23
N THR A 23 1.69 -8.30 12.18
CA THR A 23 0.88 -9.20 11.35
C THR A 23 0.42 -8.41 10.13
N ILE A 24 0.57 -8.99 8.94
CA ILE A 24 0.10 -8.45 7.66
C ILE A 24 -1.03 -9.34 7.17
N THR A 25 -2.23 -8.79 7.03
CA THR A 25 -3.37 -9.49 6.44
C THR A 25 -3.67 -8.86 5.10
N LYS A 26 -3.53 -9.63 4.02
CA LYS A 26 -3.89 -9.22 2.65
C LYS A 26 -5.28 -9.75 2.33
N VAL A 27 -6.11 -8.91 1.73
CA VAL A 27 -7.42 -9.30 1.19
C VAL A 27 -7.65 -8.60 -0.13
N ALA A 28 -8.25 -9.29 -1.10
CA ALA A 28 -8.71 -8.66 -2.34
C ALA A 28 -10.19 -8.30 -2.23
N VAL A 29 -10.54 -7.15 -2.75
CA VAL A 29 -11.91 -6.63 -2.85
C VAL A 29 -12.23 -6.22 -4.27
N ASP A 30 -13.53 -6.15 -4.63
CA ASP A 30 -14.03 -5.80 -5.95
C ASP A 30 -13.68 -6.82 -7.06
N GLU A 31 -14.66 -7.58 -7.51
CA GLU A 31 -14.50 -8.61 -8.56
C GLU A 31 -13.94 -8.08 -9.90
N LYS A 32 -14.10 -6.77 -10.18
CA LYS A 32 -13.67 -6.17 -11.46
C LYS A 32 -12.26 -5.60 -11.39
N MET A 33 -11.94 -4.93 -10.29
CA MET A 33 -10.67 -4.23 -10.11
C MET A 33 -9.65 -5.09 -9.37
N SER A 34 -10.13 -6.02 -8.52
CA SER A 34 -9.29 -6.88 -7.67
C SER A 34 -8.23 -6.10 -6.88
N ASN A 35 -8.72 -5.04 -6.18
CA ASN A 35 -7.85 -4.21 -5.35
C ASN A 35 -7.40 -4.99 -4.11
N ASN A 36 -6.13 -4.84 -3.77
CA ASN A 36 -5.59 -5.35 -2.52
C ASN A 36 -5.74 -4.32 -1.40
N CYS A 37 -6.23 -4.77 -0.26
CA CYS A 37 -6.22 -4.04 1.00
C CYS A 37 -5.34 -4.76 2.00
N TYR A 38 -4.59 -4.02 2.83
CA TYR A 38 -3.67 -4.62 3.79
C TYR A 38 -3.98 -4.12 5.20
N LEU A 39 -4.41 -5.02 6.09
CA LEU A 39 -4.55 -4.72 7.51
C LEU A 39 -3.24 -5.08 8.22
N LEU A 40 -2.59 -4.08 8.79
CA LEU A 40 -1.35 -4.19 9.54
C LEU A 40 -1.66 -4.11 11.02
N ARG A 41 -1.24 -5.11 11.81
CA ARG A 41 -1.47 -5.15 13.24
C ARG A 41 -0.18 -5.31 14.01
N CYS A 42 0.08 -4.38 14.93
CA CYS A 42 1.15 -4.51 15.91
C CYS A 42 0.85 -5.66 16.88
N ARG A 43 1.72 -6.64 16.98
CA ARG A 43 1.50 -7.82 17.84
C ARG A 43 1.65 -7.50 19.33
N ALA A 44 2.40 -6.46 19.67
CA ALA A 44 2.61 -6.05 21.05
C ALA A 44 1.43 -5.23 21.60
N THR A 45 0.92 -4.26 20.84
CA THR A 45 -0.11 -3.33 21.31
C THR A 45 -1.52 -3.69 20.83
N GLY A 46 -1.63 -4.40 19.70
CA GLY A 46 -2.88 -4.69 19.03
C GLY A 46 -3.36 -3.58 18.10
N ASP A 47 -2.69 -2.43 18.07
CA ASP A 47 -3.04 -1.31 17.18
C ASP A 47 -3.00 -1.72 15.71
N GLN A 48 -3.95 -1.20 14.94
CA GLN A 48 -4.15 -1.58 13.54
C GLN A 48 -4.14 -0.35 12.63
N VAL A 49 -3.55 -0.54 11.44
CA VAL A 49 -3.56 0.39 10.31
C VAL A 49 -4.06 -0.35 9.07
N LEU A 50 -4.98 0.25 8.33
CA LEU A 50 -5.42 -0.26 7.03
C LEU A 50 -4.71 0.53 5.92
N VAL A 51 -4.09 -0.17 4.99
CA VAL A 51 -3.56 0.40 3.74
C VAL A 51 -4.60 0.15 2.65
N ASP A 52 -5.15 1.21 2.16
CA ASP A 52 -6.28 1.35 1.25
C ASP A 52 -7.60 0.72 1.74
N ALA A 53 -8.62 1.54 1.85
CA ALA A 53 -10.02 1.13 2.02
C ALA A 53 -10.68 1.10 0.64
N ALA A 54 -10.23 0.19 -0.23
CA ALA A 54 -10.49 0.23 -1.66
C ALA A 54 -11.97 0.03 -2.00
N ALA A 55 -12.62 -0.97 -1.42
CA ALA A 55 -14.04 -1.26 -1.60
C ALA A 55 -14.55 -2.18 -0.48
N GLU A 56 -15.85 -2.50 -0.49
CA GLU A 56 -16.48 -3.55 0.32
C GLU A 56 -16.16 -3.41 1.82
N ALA A 57 -16.61 -2.31 2.44
CA ALA A 57 -16.44 -2.08 3.89
C ALA A 57 -16.93 -3.28 4.72
N GLU A 58 -17.97 -3.99 4.26
CA GLU A 58 -18.49 -5.22 4.87
C GLU A 58 -17.48 -6.40 4.86
N THR A 59 -16.51 -6.38 3.94
CA THR A 59 -15.39 -7.33 3.91
C THR A 59 -14.25 -6.88 4.82
N LEU A 60 -13.97 -5.57 4.89
CA LEU A 60 -12.84 -5.00 5.64
C LEU A 60 -13.11 -4.90 7.16
N LEU A 61 -14.31 -4.45 7.55
CA LEU A 61 -14.65 -4.21 8.96
C LEU A 61 -14.59 -5.47 9.84
N PRO A 62 -15.04 -6.66 9.38
CA PRO A 62 -14.87 -7.89 10.15
C PRO A 62 -13.40 -8.27 10.40
N LEU A 63 -12.46 -7.91 9.50
CA LEU A 63 -11.04 -8.15 9.71
C LEU A 63 -10.45 -7.24 10.79
N VAL A 64 -10.93 -5.99 10.86
CA VAL A 64 -10.57 -5.04 11.92
C VAL A 64 -11.05 -5.53 13.28
N GLY A 65 -12.30 -6.04 13.35
CA GLY A 65 -12.90 -6.58 14.57
C GLY A 65 -12.94 -5.57 15.73
N ASP A 66 -13.04 -6.09 16.95
CA ASP A 66 -13.17 -5.27 18.18
C ASP A 66 -11.88 -4.52 18.57
N ALA A 67 -10.75 -4.86 17.96
CA ALA A 67 -9.47 -4.16 18.22
C ALA A 67 -9.50 -2.70 17.75
N GLY A 68 -10.39 -2.38 16.81
CA GLY A 68 -10.50 -1.05 16.22
C GLY A 68 -9.41 -0.73 15.21
N LEU A 69 -9.53 0.42 14.57
CA LEU A 69 -8.60 0.90 13.56
C LEU A 69 -8.11 2.31 13.95
N THR A 70 -6.81 2.50 14.04
CA THR A 70 -6.23 3.81 14.39
C THR A 70 -6.10 4.73 13.17
N THR A 71 -5.77 4.15 12.02
CA THR A 71 -5.44 4.90 10.81
C THR A 71 -5.82 4.12 9.56
N VAL A 72 -6.33 4.82 8.55
CA VAL A 72 -6.34 4.38 7.15
C VAL A 72 -5.28 5.18 6.41
N VAL A 73 -4.36 4.52 5.73
CA VAL A 73 -3.45 5.15 4.78
C VAL A 73 -4.00 4.92 3.39
N THR A 74 -4.37 6.00 2.68
CA THR A 74 -4.72 5.94 1.26
C THR A 74 -3.47 6.20 0.45
N THR A 75 -3.04 5.20 -0.31
CA THR A 75 -1.75 5.24 -1.03
C THR A 75 -1.70 6.31 -2.10
N HIS A 76 -2.82 6.59 -2.77
CA HIS A 76 -2.94 7.61 -3.82
C HIS A 76 -4.41 7.97 -4.10
N GLN A 77 -4.62 8.97 -4.98
CA GLN A 77 -5.94 9.60 -5.19
C GLN A 77 -6.90 8.87 -6.14
N HIS A 78 -6.56 7.70 -6.71
CA HIS A 78 -7.49 7.02 -7.61
C HIS A 78 -8.66 6.43 -6.83
N TRP A 79 -9.85 6.62 -7.39
CA TRP A 79 -11.13 6.33 -6.76
C TRP A 79 -11.29 4.89 -6.28
N ASP A 80 -10.67 3.96 -6.98
CA ASP A 80 -10.74 2.53 -6.65
C ASP A 80 -9.95 2.13 -5.40
N HIS A 81 -9.08 3.01 -4.87
CA HIS A 81 -8.33 2.79 -3.62
C HIS A 81 -9.00 3.35 -2.35
N HIS A 82 -10.17 4.02 -2.49
CA HIS A 82 -10.80 4.66 -1.32
C HIS A 82 -12.33 4.70 -1.36
N ARG A 83 -12.98 3.82 -2.13
CA ARG A 83 -14.46 3.77 -2.21
C ARG A 83 -15.13 3.41 -0.89
N ALA A 84 -14.49 2.57 -0.07
CA ALA A 84 -14.98 2.20 1.25
C ALA A 84 -14.48 3.13 2.37
N LEU A 85 -13.72 4.19 2.05
CA LEU A 85 -13.09 5.04 3.06
C LEU A 85 -14.11 5.69 3.99
N GLU A 86 -15.21 6.22 3.44
CA GLU A 86 -16.27 6.87 4.23
C GLU A 86 -16.87 5.88 5.24
N ASP A 87 -17.28 4.70 4.79
CA ASP A 87 -17.91 3.69 5.65
C ASP A 87 -16.95 3.17 6.72
N VAL A 88 -15.69 2.91 6.34
CA VAL A 88 -14.66 2.44 7.28
C VAL A 88 -14.37 3.50 8.35
N VAL A 89 -14.21 4.77 7.96
CA VAL A 89 -13.94 5.86 8.91
C VAL A 89 -15.18 6.12 9.78
N ALA A 90 -16.38 6.10 9.24
CA ALA A 90 -17.63 6.26 10.01
C ALA A 90 -17.77 5.16 11.07
N ALA A 91 -17.39 3.92 10.76
CA ALA A 91 -17.49 2.80 11.67
C ALA A 91 -16.39 2.77 12.75
N THR A 92 -15.19 3.25 12.44
CA THR A 92 -14.00 3.06 13.30
C THR A 92 -13.51 4.34 13.96
N GLY A 93 -13.79 5.49 13.37
CA GLY A 93 -13.21 6.79 13.78
C GLY A 93 -11.73 6.93 13.42
N ALA A 94 -11.20 6.10 12.51
CA ALA A 94 -9.80 6.11 12.12
C ALA A 94 -9.37 7.46 11.54
N ALA A 95 -8.14 7.88 11.84
CA ALA A 95 -7.50 8.99 11.15
C ALA A 95 -7.19 8.62 9.68
N VAL A 96 -7.25 9.58 8.77
CA VAL A 96 -6.91 9.36 7.35
C VAL A 96 -5.57 10.02 7.04
N VAL A 97 -4.66 9.23 6.49
CA VAL A 97 -3.32 9.65 6.07
C VAL A 97 -3.17 9.45 4.57
N ALA A 98 -2.63 10.44 3.87
CA ALA A 98 -2.33 10.34 2.44
C ALA A 98 -1.14 11.23 2.07
N GLY A 99 -0.54 10.97 0.90
CA GLY A 99 0.49 11.83 0.34
C GLY A 99 -0.02 13.25 0.08
N ALA A 100 0.74 14.25 0.50
CA ALA A 100 0.32 15.64 0.50
C ALA A 100 -0.24 16.16 -0.85
N PRO A 101 0.34 15.80 -2.03
CA PRO A 101 -0.23 16.26 -3.29
C PRO A 101 -1.60 15.68 -3.65
N ASP A 102 -1.94 14.49 -3.12
CA ASP A 102 -3.20 13.79 -3.40
C ASP A 102 -4.30 14.05 -2.35
N ALA A 103 -3.94 14.63 -1.19
CA ALA A 103 -4.83 14.77 -0.03
C ALA A 103 -6.12 15.55 -0.33
N VAL A 104 -6.01 16.62 -1.11
CA VAL A 104 -7.18 17.44 -1.50
C VAL A 104 -8.13 16.64 -2.39
N ALA A 105 -7.60 15.96 -3.41
CA ALA A 105 -8.41 15.16 -4.33
C ALA A 105 -9.11 14.00 -3.61
N ILE A 106 -8.43 13.30 -2.69
CA ILE A 106 -9.02 12.25 -1.87
C ILE A 106 -10.17 12.80 -1.03
N THR A 107 -9.96 13.94 -0.35
CA THR A 107 -11.01 14.59 0.45
C THR A 107 -12.22 14.99 -0.39
N GLU A 108 -12.00 15.57 -1.58
CA GLU A 108 -13.09 15.99 -2.49
C GLU A 108 -13.86 14.80 -3.05
N GLN A 109 -13.19 13.69 -3.37
CA GLN A 109 -13.81 12.51 -3.95
C GLN A 109 -14.59 11.68 -2.92
N THR A 110 -14.12 11.62 -1.67
CA THR A 110 -14.69 10.76 -0.63
C THR A 110 -15.59 11.50 0.35
N GLY A 111 -15.47 12.83 0.43
CA GLY A 111 -16.08 13.61 1.52
C GLY A 111 -15.40 13.44 2.88
N VAL A 112 -14.39 12.58 2.98
CA VAL A 112 -13.66 12.30 4.22
C VAL A 112 -12.38 13.13 4.27
N PRO A 113 -12.17 13.97 5.31
CA PRO A 113 -10.96 14.76 5.40
C PRO A 113 -9.70 13.89 5.56
N VAL A 114 -8.66 14.15 4.76
CA VAL A 114 -7.32 13.67 5.07
C VAL A 114 -6.83 14.46 6.29
N THR A 115 -6.72 13.78 7.42
CA THR A 115 -6.39 14.40 8.71
C THR A 115 -4.89 14.61 8.88
N ARG A 116 -4.07 13.88 8.12
CA ARG A 116 -2.61 14.01 8.12
C ARG A 116 -2.04 13.80 6.73
N GLU A 117 -1.41 14.83 6.20
CA GLU A 117 -0.60 14.76 4.99
C GLU A 117 0.80 14.23 5.31
N VAL A 118 1.33 13.37 4.43
CA VAL A 118 2.69 12.81 4.55
C VAL A 118 3.52 13.09 3.31
N ARG A 119 4.84 13.08 3.50
CA ARG A 119 5.85 13.37 2.49
C ARG A 119 6.99 12.35 2.60
N GLN A 120 7.94 12.42 1.66
CA GLN A 120 9.15 11.58 1.69
C GLN A 120 9.85 11.63 3.06
N GLY A 121 10.07 10.45 3.64
CA GLY A 121 10.79 10.27 4.90
C GLY A 121 9.95 10.47 6.16
N ASP A 122 8.67 10.85 6.03
CA ASP A 122 7.73 10.80 7.16
C ASP A 122 7.48 9.36 7.59
N THR A 123 6.83 9.17 8.72
CA THR A 123 6.54 7.84 9.25
C THR A 123 5.07 7.69 9.63
N VAL A 124 4.54 6.48 9.53
CA VAL A 124 3.23 6.08 10.07
C VAL A 124 3.45 5.03 11.15
N ALA A 125 2.89 5.24 12.33
CA ALA A 125 2.99 4.28 13.43
C ALA A 125 1.89 3.20 13.31
N VAL A 126 2.27 1.96 13.62
CA VAL A 126 1.36 0.83 13.87
C VAL A 126 1.70 0.31 15.26
N GLY A 127 1.15 0.92 16.29
CA GLY A 127 1.58 0.69 17.67
C GLY A 127 3.09 0.95 17.84
N ASP A 128 3.84 -0.06 18.27
CA ASP A 128 5.29 0.01 18.45
C ASP A 128 6.08 -0.21 17.15
N CYS A 129 5.41 -0.48 16.03
CA CYS A 129 6.03 -0.59 14.72
C CYS A 129 5.94 0.73 13.97
N THR A 130 6.91 0.96 13.08
CA THR A 130 6.99 2.20 12.28
C THR A 130 7.10 1.85 10.80
N LEU A 131 6.29 2.50 9.99
CA LEU A 131 6.36 2.45 8.53
C LEU A 131 6.98 3.76 8.04
N GLU A 132 8.05 3.68 7.25
CA GLU A 132 8.60 4.85 6.56
C GLU A 132 7.79 5.13 5.30
N VAL A 133 7.51 6.41 5.04
CA VAL A 133 6.86 6.88 3.81
C VAL A 133 7.89 7.12 2.72
N ILE A 134 7.73 6.44 1.59
CA ILE A 134 8.49 6.66 0.36
C ILE A 134 7.56 7.29 -0.66
N ALA A 135 7.76 8.57 -0.99
CA ALA A 135 6.99 9.24 -2.04
C ALA A 135 7.46 8.75 -3.42
N LEU A 136 6.52 8.29 -4.25
CA LEU A 136 6.75 7.74 -5.59
C LEU A 136 5.79 8.40 -6.59
N ALA A 137 6.12 9.62 -6.99
CA ALA A 137 5.24 10.38 -7.88
C ALA A 137 5.39 9.96 -9.36
N GLY A 138 4.25 9.91 -10.04
CA GLY A 138 4.15 9.58 -11.47
C GLY A 138 2.85 8.90 -11.81
N HIS A 139 2.49 7.80 -11.14
CA HIS A 139 1.14 7.22 -11.26
C HIS A 139 0.07 8.23 -10.81
N THR A 140 0.30 8.86 -9.64
CA THR A 140 -0.34 10.12 -9.25
C THR A 140 0.72 11.07 -8.69
N PRO A 141 0.40 12.38 -8.52
CA PRO A 141 1.35 13.33 -7.94
C PRO A 141 1.76 13.03 -6.50
N GLY A 142 0.85 12.42 -5.73
CA GLY A 142 1.02 12.17 -4.29
C GLY A 142 1.10 10.71 -3.90
N SER A 143 1.35 9.78 -4.84
CA SER A 143 1.51 8.37 -4.52
C SER A 143 2.59 8.13 -3.46
N VAL A 144 2.28 7.29 -2.49
CA VAL A 144 3.20 6.88 -1.43
C VAL A 144 3.27 5.36 -1.31
N ALA A 145 4.48 4.86 -1.06
CA ALA A 145 4.71 3.52 -0.57
C ALA A 145 5.06 3.55 0.92
N LEU A 146 4.80 2.46 1.63
CA LEU A 146 5.05 2.32 3.06
C LEU A 146 6.06 1.20 3.28
N LEU A 147 7.18 1.51 3.91
CA LEU A 147 8.24 0.55 4.20
C LEU A 147 8.22 0.16 5.68
N TYR A 148 8.02 -1.11 5.96
CA TYR A 148 8.32 -1.72 7.24
C TYR A 148 9.68 -2.43 7.14
N ASP A 149 10.69 -1.90 7.82
CA ASP A 149 12.00 -2.53 7.94
C ASP A 149 11.93 -3.51 9.13
N ASP A 150 11.67 -4.79 8.83
CA ASP A 150 11.52 -5.81 9.87
C ASP A 150 12.88 -6.11 10.54
N PRO A 151 13.06 -5.79 11.82
CA PRO A 151 14.33 -6.01 12.51
C PRO A 151 14.70 -7.49 12.66
N SER A 152 13.77 -8.40 12.45
CA SER A 152 13.94 -9.84 12.61
C SER A 152 13.95 -10.61 11.29
N GLY A 153 13.81 -9.92 10.17
CA GLY A 153 13.66 -10.53 8.85
C GLY A 153 14.17 -9.67 7.71
N HIS A 154 13.36 -9.53 6.70
CA HIS A 154 13.60 -8.71 5.52
C HIS A 154 12.60 -7.55 5.44
N PRO A 155 12.89 -6.46 4.70
CA PRO A 155 11.95 -5.36 4.54
C PRO A 155 10.66 -5.77 3.81
N HIS A 156 9.55 -5.10 4.17
CA HIS A 156 8.23 -5.23 3.57
C HIS A 156 7.77 -3.88 3.04
N LEU A 157 7.43 -3.78 1.75
CA LEU A 157 7.10 -2.53 1.06
C LEU A 157 5.69 -2.59 0.47
N PHE A 158 4.76 -1.79 0.97
CA PHE A 158 3.42 -1.63 0.42
C PHE A 158 3.47 -0.54 -0.64
N THR A 159 3.33 -0.90 -1.91
CA THR A 159 3.67 -0.03 -3.03
C THR A 159 2.49 0.75 -3.61
N GLY A 160 1.26 0.44 -3.19
CA GLY A 160 0.08 0.91 -3.92
C GLY A 160 0.26 0.61 -5.40
N ASP A 161 -0.05 1.58 -6.25
CA ASP A 161 0.06 1.46 -7.70
C ASP A 161 1.36 2.04 -8.29
N SER A 162 2.40 2.19 -7.46
CA SER A 162 3.69 2.67 -7.94
C SER A 162 4.60 1.58 -8.50
N LEU A 163 4.51 0.35 -7.98
CA LEU A 163 5.34 -0.79 -8.38
C LEU A 163 4.54 -2.08 -8.34
N PHE A 164 4.61 -2.85 -9.42
CA PHE A 164 3.99 -4.16 -9.61
C PHE A 164 5.00 -5.20 -10.06
N PRO A 165 4.70 -6.50 -9.93
CA PRO A 165 5.44 -7.51 -10.67
C PRO A 165 5.40 -7.20 -12.17
N GLY A 166 6.57 -7.08 -12.78
CA GLY A 166 6.71 -6.82 -14.22
C GLY A 166 6.67 -5.33 -14.64
N GLY A 167 6.55 -4.36 -13.73
CA GLY A 167 6.60 -2.95 -14.13
C GLY A 167 6.22 -1.94 -13.05
N VAL A 168 6.24 -0.67 -13.44
CA VAL A 168 5.72 0.44 -12.63
C VAL A 168 4.26 0.74 -12.99
N GLY A 169 3.59 1.52 -12.15
CA GLY A 169 2.20 1.93 -12.35
C GLY A 169 1.97 2.69 -13.66
N ASN A 170 0.75 2.57 -14.18
CA ASN A 170 0.34 3.23 -15.40
C ASN A 170 0.39 4.76 -15.24
N THR A 171 1.00 5.46 -16.18
CA THR A 171 1.05 6.94 -16.22
C THR A 171 0.16 7.52 -17.31
N PHE A 172 -0.73 6.71 -17.89
CA PHE A 172 -1.76 7.12 -18.85
C PHE A 172 -1.22 7.83 -20.09
N GLY A 173 -0.01 7.43 -20.53
CA GLY A 173 0.66 7.97 -21.70
C GLY A 173 1.43 9.27 -21.43
N ASP A 174 1.56 9.71 -20.19
CA ASP A 174 2.43 10.81 -19.80
C ASP A 174 3.87 10.32 -19.63
N GLU A 175 4.71 10.60 -20.63
CA GLU A 175 6.14 10.21 -20.64
C GLU A 175 6.93 10.86 -19.50
N ALA A 176 6.62 12.09 -19.13
CA ALA A 176 7.33 12.79 -18.06
C ALA A 176 6.99 12.17 -16.69
N ALA A 177 5.73 11.82 -16.49
CA ALA A 177 5.28 11.09 -15.31
C ALA A 177 5.90 9.68 -15.24
N PHE A 178 6.00 8.97 -16.37
CA PHE A 178 6.69 7.68 -16.43
C PHE A 178 8.16 7.78 -16.06
N VAL A 179 8.89 8.70 -16.70
CA VAL A 179 10.33 8.91 -16.41
C VAL A 179 10.53 9.24 -14.94
N ARG A 180 9.68 10.09 -14.37
CA ARG A 180 9.73 10.42 -12.95
C ARG A 180 9.50 9.19 -12.07
N LEU A 181 8.44 8.42 -12.34
CA LEU A 181 8.08 7.26 -11.54
C LEU A 181 9.19 6.20 -11.57
N ILE A 182 9.70 5.85 -12.75
CA ILE A 182 10.75 4.84 -12.88
C ILE A 182 12.06 5.29 -12.24
N ASP A 183 12.42 6.58 -12.35
CA ASP A 183 13.60 7.14 -11.68
C ASP A 183 13.46 7.11 -10.15
N GLU A 184 12.28 7.45 -9.62
CA GLU A 184 12.02 7.41 -8.18
C GLU A 184 11.98 5.97 -7.67
N VAL A 185 11.37 5.03 -8.39
CA VAL A 185 11.36 3.61 -8.05
C VAL A 185 12.78 3.02 -8.06
N GLU A 186 13.58 3.31 -9.10
CA GLU A 186 14.97 2.85 -9.12
C GLU A 186 15.79 3.43 -7.98
N THR A 187 15.72 4.74 -7.74
CA THR A 187 16.60 5.41 -6.77
C THR A 187 16.18 5.21 -5.32
N LYS A 188 14.88 5.26 -5.03
CA LYS A 188 14.36 5.22 -3.66
C LYS A 188 14.04 3.79 -3.19
N VAL A 189 13.82 2.85 -4.13
CA VAL A 189 13.46 1.47 -3.82
C VAL A 189 14.60 0.53 -4.21
N PHE A 190 14.86 0.32 -5.51
CA PHE A 190 15.80 -0.71 -5.95
C PHE A 190 17.26 -0.44 -5.57
N GLN A 191 17.73 0.81 -5.58
CA GLN A 191 19.11 1.14 -5.18
C GLN A 191 19.30 1.15 -3.65
N ARG A 192 18.21 1.27 -2.90
CA ARG A 192 18.24 1.41 -1.44
C ARG A 192 17.97 0.11 -0.70
N LEU A 193 17.05 -0.69 -1.21
CA LEU A 193 16.54 -1.88 -0.51
C LEU A 193 17.15 -3.17 -1.09
N PRO A 194 17.35 -4.20 -0.24
CA PRO A 194 17.94 -5.47 -0.65
C PRO A 194 16.96 -6.31 -1.49
N ASP A 195 17.50 -7.33 -2.17
CA ASP A 195 16.74 -8.22 -3.07
C ASP A 195 15.64 -9.02 -2.36
N GLU A 196 15.82 -9.31 -1.07
CA GLU A 196 14.87 -10.02 -0.23
C GLU A 196 13.64 -9.18 0.15
N THR A 197 13.65 -7.87 -0.14
CA THR A 197 12.50 -7.00 0.12
C THR A 197 11.27 -7.54 -0.59
N TRP A 198 10.25 -7.90 0.19
CA TRP A 198 8.96 -8.31 -0.33
C TRP A 198 8.08 -7.10 -0.55
N PHE A 199 7.45 -6.97 -1.72
CA PHE A 199 6.55 -5.86 -1.95
C PHE A 199 5.12 -6.31 -2.28
N TYR A 200 4.18 -5.45 -1.88
CA TYR A 200 2.74 -5.64 -1.80
C TYR A 200 2.06 -4.56 -2.65
N PRO A 201 1.64 -4.86 -3.89
CA PRO A 201 1.02 -3.87 -4.79
C PRO A 201 -0.46 -3.65 -4.49
N GLY A 202 -1.01 -2.57 -5.03
CA GLY A 202 -2.44 -2.23 -4.94
C GLY A 202 -3.36 -3.21 -5.66
N HIS A 203 -2.83 -4.02 -6.59
CA HIS A 203 -3.55 -5.06 -7.32
C HIS A 203 -2.68 -6.28 -7.57
N GLY A 204 -3.32 -7.46 -7.66
CA GLY A 204 -2.65 -8.69 -8.09
C GLY A 204 -1.68 -9.28 -7.07
N ASN A 205 -0.70 -10.01 -7.59
CA ASN A 205 0.22 -10.78 -6.77
C ASN A 205 1.38 -9.94 -6.24
N ASP A 206 1.97 -10.39 -5.15
CA ASP A 206 3.19 -9.85 -4.58
C ASP A 206 4.42 -10.33 -5.36
N SER A 207 5.58 -9.69 -5.12
CA SER A 207 6.88 -10.14 -5.63
C SER A 207 7.99 -9.71 -4.66
N THR A 208 9.24 -9.94 -5.07
CA THR A 208 10.44 -9.45 -4.37
C THR A 208 11.24 -8.52 -5.27
N LEU A 209 12.01 -7.60 -4.70
CA LEU A 209 12.85 -6.72 -5.50
C LEU A 209 13.90 -7.51 -6.30
N GLY A 210 14.38 -8.61 -5.75
CA GLY A 210 15.35 -9.48 -6.43
C GLY A 210 14.80 -10.15 -7.70
N ALA A 211 13.51 -10.53 -7.69
CA ALA A 211 12.85 -11.08 -8.87
C ALA A 211 12.70 -10.03 -9.99
N GLU A 212 12.43 -8.78 -9.63
CA GLU A 212 12.12 -7.70 -10.57
C GLU A 212 13.34 -6.89 -11.02
N ARG A 213 14.39 -6.79 -10.21
CA ARG A 213 15.60 -5.98 -10.48
C ARG A 213 16.24 -6.27 -11.85
N PRO A 214 16.34 -7.51 -12.36
CA PRO A 214 16.90 -7.79 -13.68
C PRO A 214 16.12 -7.15 -14.83
N HIS A 215 14.87 -6.77 -14.63
CA HIS A 215 13.94 -6.29 -15.65
C HIS A 215 13.85 -4.76 -15.75
N LEU A 216 14.50 -4.00 -14.86
CA LEU A 216 14.42 -2.53 -14.84
C LEU A 216 14.78 -1.87 -16.19
N ALA A 217 15.83 -2.34 -16.85
CA ALA A 217 16.22 -1.81 -18.16
C ALA A 217 15.18 -2.09 -19.25
N GLU A 218 14.50 -3.23 -19.18
CA GLU A 218 13.40 -3.58 -20.08
C GLU A 218 12.19 -2.67 -19.83
N TRP A 219 11.80 -2.44 -18.54
CA TRP A 219 10.69 -1.53 -18.19
C TRP A 219 10.93 -0.13 -18.74
N ARG A 220 12.16 0.38 -18.57
CA ARG A 220 12.55 1.71 -19.08
C ARG A 220 12.45 1.79 -20.60
N ALA A 221 12.88 0.75 -21.30
CA ALA A 221 12.83 0.71 -22.77
C ALA A 221 11.39 0.57 -23.29
N ARG A 222 10.53 -0.13 -22.55
CA ARG A 222 9.13 -0.37 -22.90
C ARG A 222 8.25 0.86 -22.61
N GLY A 223 8.57 1.65 -21.59
CA GLY A 223 7.86 2.88 -21.23
C GLY A 223 6.65 2.68 -20.32
N TRP A 224 6.58 1.53 -19.64
CA TRP A 224 5.54 1.19 -18.66
C TRP A 224 5.93 0.00 -17.77
#